data_45a29706aa54d3bc3698cbc2d35f962e
#
_entry.id   45a29706aa54d3bc3698cbc2d35f962e
#
_cell.length_a   1.000
_cell.length_b   1.000
_cell.length_c   1.000
_cell.angle_alpha   90.00
_cell.angle_beta   90.00
_cell.angle_gamma   90.00
#
_symmetry.space_group_name_H-M   'P 1'
#
loop_
_entity.id
_entity.type
_entity.pdbx_description
1 polymer ?
#
loop_
_entity_poly.entity_id
_entity_poly.type
_entity_poly.pdbx_seq_one_letter_code
_entity_poly.pdbx_strand_id
1 'polypeptide(L)'
;AQGIEVPLRAQVIRSIALETERLHSHLLNLGLVCHYTGFDTGFQHFFRVREKAMDLAELLTGTRKTYGLNLIGGVRRDMLAEQTIETRRLLAELRADVKRLVDEMTSTPNFMKRTQGVGVLDKKIARDYSPVGPLMRGSGFARDTRWVHPFDGYKLLADKHKPITEDSCDVLGRTLVRIGEVFDSIDIIEELLDMELPK
;
A
#
# COMPACT_ATOMS: atom_id res chain seq x y z
N ALA A 1 -16.61 6.70 19.05
CA ALA A 1 -17.99 6.67 19.57
C ALA A 1 -18.04 6.58 21.10
N GLN A 2 -17.04 5.92 21.74
CA GLN A 2 -16.99 5.75 23.20
C GLN A 2 -16.15 6.80 23.93
N GLY A 3 -15.55 7.79 23.22
CA GLY A 3 -14.70 8.83 23.81
C GLY A 3 -13.39 8.31 24.40
N ILE A 4 -12.96 7.10 24.04
CA ILE A 4 -11.72 6.52 24.53
C ILE A 4 -10.55 7.10 23.71
N GLU A 5 -9.61 7.72 24.41
CA GLU A 5 -8.38 8.20 23.80
C GLU A 5 -7.41 7.05 23.56
N VAL A 6 -6.83 7.02 22.36
CA VAL A 6 -5.83 6.02 21.96
C VAL A 6 -4.44 6.65 22.10
N PRO A 7 -3.49 6.02 22.83
CA PRO A 7 -2.12 6.52 22.93
C PRO A 7 -1.47 6.72 21.57
N LEU A 8 -0.66 7.77 21.42
CA LEU A 8 -0.01 8.12 20.15
C LEU A 8 0.80 6.95 19.56
N ARG A 9 1.53 6.23 20.42
CA ARG A 9 2.28 5.03 20.01
C ARG A 9 1.38 3.96 19.38
N ALA A 10 0.21 3.71 19.97
CA ALA A 10 -0.76 2.75 19.41
C ALA A 10 -1.36 3.25 18.08
N GLN A 11 -1.59 4.56 17.93
CA GLN A 11 -2.04 5.14 16.67
C GLN A 11 -1.03 4.93 15.55
N VAL A 12 0.26 5.12 15.83
CA VAL A 12 1.35 4.89 14.87
C VAL A 12 1.43 3.41 14.48
N ILE A 13 1.41 2.49 15.44
CA ILE A 13 1.44 1.04 15.17
C ILE A 13 0.24 0.62 14.31
N ARG A 14 -0.96 1.15 14.55
CA ARG A 14 -2.13 0.89 13.69
C ARG A 14 -1.91 1.35 12.25
N SER A 15 -1.30 2.52 12.06
CA SER A 15 -1.01 3.04 10.71
C SER A 15 0.05 2.20 9.99
N ILE A 16 1.08 1.73 10.70
CA ILE A 16 2.08 0.80 10.15
C ILE A 16 1.40 -0.52 9.72
N ALA A 17 0.51 -1.07 10.55
CA ALA A 17 -0.22 -2.27 10.21
C ALA A 17 -1.13 -2.07 8.97
N LEU A 18 -1.81 -0.94 8.86
CA LEU A 18 -2.66 -0.61 7.71
C LEU A 18 -1.84 -0.49 6.41
N GLU A 19 -0.68 0.16 6.47
CA GLU A 19 0.21 0.22 5.29
C GLU A 19 0.80 -1.16 4.95
N THR A 20 1.07 -2.01 5.92
CA THR A 20 1.47 -3.41 5.70
C THR A 20 0.37 -4.20 4.97
N GLU A 21 -0.89 -4.03 5.37
CA GLU A 21 -2.03 -4.62 4.65
C GLU A 21 -2.16 -4.09 3.23
N ARG A 22 -1.90 -2.79 3.05
CA ARG A 22 -1.94 -2.17 1.74
C ARG A 22 -0.84 -2.71 0.82
N LEU A 23 0.40 -2.89 1.31
CA LEU A 23 1.49 -3.56 0.60
C LEU A 23 1.06 -4.98 0.16
N HIS A 24 0.55 -5.76 1.10
CA HIS A 24 0.04 -7.11 0.82
C HIS A 24 -1.04 -7.13 -0.27
N SER A 25 -2.00 -6.21 -0.21
CA SER A 25 -3.11 -6.11 -1.16
C SER A 25 -2.65 -5.63 -2.55
N HIS A 26 -1.79 -4.62 -2.60
CA HIS A 26 -1.31 -4.08 -3.87
C HIS A 26 -0.40 -5.05 -4.62
N LEU A 27 0.50 -5.75 -3.91
CA LEU A 27 1.34 -6.79 -4.51
C LEU A 27 0.52 -7.97 -5.06
N LEU A 28 -0.56 -8.36 -4.37
CA LEU A 28 -1.53 -9.33 -4.90
C LEU A 28 -2.15 -8.85 -6.21
N ASN A 29 -2.64 -7.60 -6.24
CA ASN A 29 -3.26 -7.03 -7.42
C ASN A 29 -2.28 -6.90 -8.60
N LEU A 30 -1.04 -6.49 -8.34
CA LEU A 30 0.01 -6.41 -9.36
C LEU A 30 0.35 -7.79 -9.95
N GLY A 31 0.40 -8.82 -9.12
CA GLY A 31 0.53 -10.19 -9.60
C GLY A 31 -0.65 -10.63 -10.45
N LEU A 32 -1.88 -10.37 -10.00
CA LEU A 32 -3.09 -10.75 -10.74
C LEU A 32 -3.22 -10.03 -12.08
N VAL A 33 -2.86 -8.75 -12.18
CA VAL A 33 -2.89 -8.04 -13.47
C VAL A 33 -1.88 -8.64 -14.44
N CYS A 34 -0.71 -9.08 -13.98
CA CYS A 34 0.25 -9.83 -14.79
C CYS A 34 -0.37 -11.13 -15.32
N HIS A 35 -1.01 -11.91 -14.46
CA HIS A 35 -1.69 -13.15 -14.83
C HIS A 35 -2.78 -12.93 -15.90
N TYR A 36 -3.70 -11.99 -15.65
CA TYR A 36 -4.80 -11.70 -16.59
C TYR A 36 -4.34 -11.14 -17.94
N THR A 37 -3.14 -10.56 -17.99
CA THR A 37 -2.53 -10.09 -19.23
C THR A 37 -1.62 -11.12 -19.89
N GLY A 38 -1.52 -12.33 -19.34
CA GLY A 38 -0.68 -13.42 -19.87
C GLY A 38 0.80 -13.23 -19.62
N PHE A 39 1.16 -12.50 -18.57
CA PHE A 39 2.54 -12.36 -18.09
C PHE A 39 2.74 -13.20 -16.81
N ASP A 40 2.68 -14.52 -16.93
CA ASP A 40 2.71 -15.45 -15.80
C ASP A 40 4.02 -15.42 -15.00
N THR A 41 5.15 -15.13 -15.64
CA THR A 41 6.43 -14.91 -14.95
C THR A 41 6.30 -13.76 -13.95
N GLY A 42 5.73 -12.63 -14.36
CA GLY A 42 5.46 -11.49 -13.47
C GLY A 42 4.52 -11.87 -12.32
N PHE A 43 3.47 -12.64 -12.61
CA PHE A 43 2.56 -13.16 -11.58
C PHE A 43 3.32 -13.94 -10.49
N GLN A 44 4.14 -14.92 -10.87
CA GLN A 44 4.92 -15.72 -9.91
C GLN A 44 5.90 -14.86 -9.11
N HIS A 45 6.56 -13.91 -9.75
CA HIS A 45 7.52 -13.03 -9.10
C HIS A 45 6.85 -12.07 -8.11
N PHE A 46 5.70 -11.45 -8.45
CA PHE A 46 4.96 -10.60 -7.51
C PHE A 46 4.44 -11.39 -6.31
N PHE A 47 3.98 -12.63 -6.52
CA PHE A 47 3.57 -13.48 -5.40
C PHE A 47 4.74 -13.85 -4.49
N ARG A 48 5.92 -14.12 -5.04
CA ARG A 48 7.14 -14.36 -4.26
C ARG A 48 7.54 -13.11 -3.45
N VAL A 49 7.51 -11.93 -4.07
CA VAL A 49 7.85 -10.68 -3.39
C VAL A 49 6.83 -10.32 -2.32
N ARG A 50 5.56 -10.64 -2.55
CA ARG A 50 4.48 -10.46 -1.59
C ARG A 50 4.71 -11.24 -0.28
N GLU A 51 5.44 -12.36 -0.30
CA GLU A 51 5.80 -13.08 0.91
C GLU A 51 6.51 -12.18 1.92
N LYS A 52 7.37 -11.26 1.48
CA LYS A 52 8.03 -10.29 2.38
C LYS A 52 7.03 -9.36 3.09
N ALA A 53 5.95 -8.97 2.43
CA ALA A 53 4.89 -8.20 3.09
C ALA A 53 4.10 -9.08 4.10
N MET A 54 4.00 -10.38 3.86
CA MET A 54 3.39 -11.32 4.81
C MET A 54 4.32 -11.60 5.99
N ASP A 55 5.62 -11.71 5.78
CA ASP A 55 6.63 -11.83 6.84
C ASP A 55 6.64 -10.57 7.71
N LEU A 56 6.50 -9.39 7.10
CA LEU A 56 6.33 -8.13 7.83
C LEU A 56 5.05 -8.14 8.69
N ALA A 57 3.92 -8.60 8.14
CA ALA A 57 2.69 -8.73 8.90
C ALA A 57 2.86 -9.67 10.10
N GLU A 58 3.53 -10.81 9.91
CA GLU A 58 3.82 -11.78 10.97
C GLU A 58 4.74 -11.19 12.05
N LEU A 59 5.77 -10.47 11.65
CA LEU A 59 6.68 -9.78 12.56
C LEU A 59 5.93 -8.79 13.47
N LEU A 60 5.00 -8.02 12.89
CA LEU A 60 4.24 -6.99 13.62
C LEU A 60 3.10 -7.56 14.48
N THR A 61 2.40 -8.57 13.98
CA THR A 61 1.14 -9.03 14.57
C THR A 61 1.19 -10.44 15.15
N GLY A 62 2.21 -11.20 14.80
CA GLY A 62 2.38 -12.62 15.14
C GLY A 62 1.60 -13.56 14.24
N THR A 63 1.00 -13.07 13.16
CA THR A 63 0.32 -13.86 12.14
C THR A 63 0.58 -13.27 10.76
N ARG A 64 0.54 -14.08 9.71
CA ARG A 64 0.75 -13.63 8.32
C ARG A 64 -0.36 -12.69 7.80
N LYS A 65 -1.34 -12.40 8.64
CA LYS A 65 -2.42 -11.43 8.46
C LYS A 65 -2.47 -10.54 9.69
N THR A 66 -2.95 -9.32 9.55
CA THR A 66 -2.99 -8.32 10.63
C THR A 66 -4.16 -8.51 11.60
N TYR A 67 -4.71 -9.72 11.67
CA TYR A 67 -5.87 -10.04 12.50
C TYR A 67 -5.64 -9.79 13.99
N GLY A 68 -6.57 -9.07 14.58
CA GLY A 68 -6.64 -8.90 16.02
C GLY A 68 -5.53 -8.02 16.63
N LEU A 69 -4.79 -7.25 15.81
CA LEU A 69 -3.84 -6.27 16.32
C LEU A 69 -4.56 -5.10 16.98
N ASN A 70 -5.56 -4.53 16.31
CA ASN A 70 -6.29 -3.37 16.79
C ASN A 70 -7.28 -3.78 17.89
N LEU A 71 -7.21 -3.11 19.05
CA LEU A 71 -8.11 -3.25 20.17
C LEU A 71 -8.79 -1.93 20.47
N ILE A 72 -9.93 -1.97 21.18
CA ILE A 72 -10.57 -0.76 21.72
C ILE A 72 -9.57 -0.09 22.68
N GLY A 73 -9.23 1.17 22.40
CA GLY A 73 -8.29 1.95 23.21
C GLY A 73 -6.79 1.70 22.93
N GLY A 74 -6.40 0.79 22.02
CA GLY A 74 -4.99 0.52 21.78
C GLY A 74 -4.69 -0.55 20.76
N VAL A 75 -3.56 -1.24 20.95
CA VAL A 75 -3.10 -2.38 20.16
C VAL A 75 -2.74 -3.54 21.07
N ARG A 76 -2.85 -4.77 20.54
CA ARG A 76 -2.56 -6.00 21.31
C ARG A 76 -1.07 -6.19 21.56
N ARG A 77 -0.20 -5.73 20.67
CA ARG A 77 1.25 -5.88 20.75
C ARG A 77 1.92 -4.55 20.52
N ASP A 78 2.97 -4.31 21.27
CA ASP A 78 3.88 -3.20 21.01
C ASP A 78 4.94 -3.62 19.99
N MET A 79 5.63 -2.66 19.43
CA MET A 79 6.73 -2.85 18.50
C MET A 79 8.06 -2.68 19.22
N LEU A 80 8.84 -3.74 19.29
CA LEU A 80 10.13 -3.76 19.94
C LEU A 80 11.22 -3.18 19.01
N ALA A 81 12.34 -2.73 19.58
CA ALA A 81 13.46 -2.17 18.82
C ALA A 81 14.02 -3.17 17.77
N GLU A 82 14.12 -4.44 18.13
CA GLU A 82 14.57 -5.50 17.22
C GLU A 82 13.61 -5.66 16.03
N GLN A 83 12.30 -5.58 16.27
CA GLN A 83 11.29 -5.62 15.21
C GLN A 83 11.38 -4.40 14.29
N THR A 84 11.71 -3.21 14.83
CA THR A 84 11.94 -2.02 14.03
C THR A 84 13.10 -2.19 13.05
N ILE A 85 14.21 -2.77 13.51
CA ILE A 85 15.40 -3.04 12.67
C ILE A 85 15.03 -4.02 11.55
N GLU A 86 14.36 -5.11 11.90
CA GLU A 86 13.97 -6.14 10.94
C GLU A 86 12.92 -5.62 9.96
N THR A 87 11.97 -4.78 10.40
CA THR A 87 11.01 -4.09 9.52
C THR A 87 11.75 -3.28 8.46
N ARG A 88 12.73 -2.47 8.84
CA ARG A 88 13.52 -1.67 7.87
C ARG A 88 14.26 -2.55 6.87
N ARG A 89 14.83 -3.66 7.32
CA ARG A 89 15.51 -4.62 6.43
C ARG A 89 14.53 -5.19 5.40
N LEU A 90 13.37 -5.66 5.83
CA LEU A 90 12.33 -6.21 4.95
C LEU A 90 11.80 -5.16 3.95
N LEU A 91 11.59 -3.91 4.39
CA LEU A 91 11.14 -2.83 3.52
C LEU A 91 12.18 -2.47 2.45
N ALA A 92 13.46 -2.40 2.82
CA ALA A 92 14.54 -2.14 1.85
C ALA A 92 14.64 -3.23 0.77
N GLU A 93 14.54 -4.49 1.17
CA GLU A 93 14.52 -5.63 0.25
C GLU A 93 13.26 -5.62 -0.63
N LEU A 94 12.10 -5.33 -0.03
CA LEU A 94 10.83 -5.24 -0.75
C LEU A 94 10.89 -4.13 -1.81
N ARG A 95 11.39 -2.95 -1.46
CA ARG A 95 11.58 -1.81 -2.36
C ARG A 95 12.45 -2.18 -3.57
N ALA A 96 13.59 -2.84 -3.33
CA ALA A 96 14.51 -3.25 -4.39
C ALA A 96 13.87 -4.29 -5.33
N ASP A 97 13.20 -5.29 -4.77
CA ASP A 97 12.53 -6.32 -5.55
C ASP A 97 11.36 -5.77 -6.37
N VAL A 98 10.51 -4.92 -5.77
CA VAL A 98 9.37 -4.29 -6.47
C VAL A 98 9.87 -3.42 -7.62
N LYS A 99 10.91 -2.60 -7.40
CA LYS A 99 11.50 -1.76 -8.45
C LYS A 99 11.90 -2.60 -9.65
N ARG A 100 12.66 -3.68 -9.43
CA ARG A 100 13.09 -4.59 -10.51
C ARG A 100 11.90 -5.19 -11.26
N LEU A 101 10.88 -5.66 -10.55
CA LEU A 101 9.69 -6.27 -11.16
C LEU A 101 8.85 -5.26 -11.95
N VAL A 102 8.77 -4.03 -11.49
CA VAL A 102 8.09 -2.94 -12.20
C VAL A 102 8.82 -2.63 -13.51
N ASP A 103 10.15 -2.52 -13.49
CA ASP A 103 10.97 -2.29 -14.68
C ASP A 103 10.78 -3.43 -15.70
N GLU A 104 10.78 -4.68 -15.25
CA GLU A 104 10.53 -5.86 -16.07
C GLU A 104 9.11 -5.87 -16.67
N MET A 105 8.09 -5.60 -15.85
CA MET A 105 6.69 -5.59 -16.26
C MET A 105 6.43 -4.49 -17.30
N THR A 106 6.91 -3.27 -17.06
CA THR A 106 6.68 -2.11 -17.94
C THR A 106 7.52 -2.17 -19.22
N SER A 107 8.62 -2.91 -19.22
CA SER A 107 9.40 -3.18 -20.44
C SER A 107 8.83 -4.33 -21.30
N THR A 108 7.82 -5.05 -20.80
CA THR A 108 7.19 -6.17 -21.51
C THR A 108 6.14 -5.66 -22.52
N PRO A 109 6.37 -5.75 -23.86
CA PRO A 109 5.47 -5.15 -24.85
C PRO A 109 4.05 -5.70 -24.83
N ASN A 110 3.89 -6.99 -24.54
CA ASN A 110 2.57 -7.64 -24.46
C ASN A 110 1.77 -7.14 -23.26
N PHE A 111 2.42 -6.90 -22.13
CA PHE A 111 1.78 -6.31 -20.96
C PHE A 111 1.27 -4.89 -21.29
N MET A 112 2.12 -4.05 -21.85
CA MET A 112 1.77 -2.68 -22.22
C MET A 112 0.60 -2.63 -23.21
N LYS A 113 0.62 -3.44 -24.27
CA LYS A 113 -0.46 -3.51 -25.28
C LYS A 113 -1.80 -3.99 -24.70
N ARG A 114 -1.79 -4.78 -23.62
CA ARG A 114 -3.01 -5.33 -23.00
C ARG A 114 -3.54 -4.48 -21.84
N THR A 115 -2.82 -3.46 -21.44
CA THR A 115 -3.20 -2.56 -20.33
C THR A 115 -3.44 -1.13 -20.77
N GLN A 116 -2.67 -0.64 -21.75
CA GLN A 116 -2.78 0.73 -22.25
C GLN A 116 -4.00 0.89 -23.15
N GLY A 117 -4.85 1.87 -22.85
CA GLY A 117 -6.09 2.13 -23.57
C GLY A 117 -7.18 1.06 -23.39
N VAL A 118 -6.99 0.10 -22.49
CA VAL A 118 -7.92 -1.01 -22.23
C VAL A 118 -8.69 -0.75 -20.94
N GLY A 119 -10.00 -1.07 -20.94
CA GLY A 119 -10.86 -0.95 -19.76
C GLY A 119 -10.94 0.49 -19.25
N VAL A 120 -11.12 1.43 -20.15
CA VAL A 120 -11.18 2.86 -19.85
C VAL A 120 -12.37 3.18 -18.96
N LEU A 121 -12.09 3.81 -17.82
CA LEU A 121 -13.07 4.40 -16.91
C LEU A 121 -12.90 5.91 -16.98
N ASP A 122 -13.63 6.56 -17.89
CA ASP A 122 -13.52 8.01 -18.07
C ASP A 122 -13.93 8.81 -16.82
N LYS A 123 -13.49 10.07 -16.75
CA LYS A 123 -13.70 10.94 -15.58
C LYS A 123 -15.18 11.17 -15.27
N LYS A 124 -16.06 11.20 -16.29
CA LYS A 124 -17.49 11.40 -16.08
C LYS A 124 -18.10 10.16 -15.41
N ILE A 125 -17.86 8.98 -15.97
CA ILE A 125 -18.33 7.71 -15.41
C ILE A 125 -17.75 7.49 -14.01
N ALA A 126 -16.45 7.75 -13.81
CA ALA A 126 -15.82 7.66 -12.49
C ALA A 126 -16.48 8.59 -11.47
N ARG A 127 -16.91 9.78 -11.86
CA ARG A 127 -17.64 10.70 -10.97
C ARG A 127 -19.04 10.18 -10.65
N ASP A 128 -19.78 9.72 -11.65
CA ASP A 128 -21.17 9.27 -11.51
C ASP A 128 -21.27 8.03 -10.61
N TYR A 129 -20.35 7.09 -10.74
CA TYR A 129 -20.33 5.85 -9.93
C TYR A 129 -19.50 5.96 -8.63
N SER A 130 -18.72 7.01 -8.48
CA SER A 130 -17.89 7.28 -7.28
C SER A 130 -17.10 6.05 -6.77
N PRO A 131 -16.34 5.31 -7.62
CA PRO A 131 -15.53 4.23 -7.16
C PRO A 131 -14.47 4.73 -6.18
N VAL A 132 -13.91 3.82 -5.37
CA VAL A 132 -12.90 4.18 -4.36
C VAL A 132 -11.53 3.65 -4.74
N GLY A 133 -10.50 4.18 -4.07
CA GLY A 133 -9.14 3.69 -4.17
C GLY A 133 -8.49 3.90 -5.53
N PRO A 134 -7.63 2.99 -5.99
CA PRO A 134 -6.90 3.11 -7.25
C PRO A 134 -7.78 3.26 -8.50
N LEU A 135 -9.05 2.80 -8.46
CA LEU A 135 -9.98 3.02 -9.57
C LEU A 135 -10.24 4.51 -9.80
N MET A 136 -10.55 5.23 -8.73
CA MET A 136 -10.82 6.66 -8.79
C MET A 136 -9.54 7.44 -9.09
N ARG A 137 -8.43 7.08 -8.44
CA ARG A 137 -7.13 7.73 -8.64
C ARG A 137 -6.52 7.49 -10.02
N GLY A 138 -6.75 6.32 -10.62
CA GLY A 138 -6.37 6.02 -12.01
C GLY A 138 -7.19 6.79 -13.07
N SER A 139 -8.25 7.49 -12.65
CA SER A 139 -9.03 8.42 -13.47
C SER A 139 -8.79 9.90 -13.10
N GLY A 140 -7.68 10.20 -12.41
CA GLY A 140 -7.21 11.56 -12.14
C GLY A 140 -7.83 12.24 -10.92
N PHE A 141 -8.55 11.52 -10.06
CA PHE A 141 -9.12 12.11 -8.85
C PHE A 141 -8.22 11.90 -7.63
N ALA A 142 -7.62 12.97 -7.13
CA ALA A 142 -6.76 12.96 -5.94
C ALA A 142 -7.58 12.80 -4.65
N ARG A 143 -8.23 11.64 -4.48
CA ARG A 143 -9.07 11.36 -3.33
C ARG A 143 -8.57 10.14 -2.56
N ASP A 144 -8.05 10.39 -1.37
CA ASP A 144 -7.58 9.37 -0.45
C ASP A 144 -7.98 9.74 0.97
N THR A 145 -8.73 8.86 1.64
CA THR A 145 -9.27 9.13 2.98
C THR A 145 -8.18 9.39 4.01
N ARG A 146 -6.99 8.80 3.84
CA ARG A 146 -5.85 9.00 4.75
C ARG A 146 -5.41 10.46 4.80
N TRP A 147 -5.58 11.21 3.69
CA TRP A 147 -5.15 12.60 3.54
C TRP A 147 -6.30 13.60 3.60
N VAL A 148 -7.51 13.20 3.19
CA VAL A 148 -8.71 14.06 3.26
C VAL A 148 -9.25 14.15 4.70
N HIS A 149 -9.19 13.04 5.44
CA HIS A 149 -9.63 12.93 6.83
C HIS A 149 -8.58 12.15 7.63
N PRO A 150 -7.41 12.76 7.93
CA PRO A 150 -6.33 12.06 8.60
C PRO A 150 -6.75 11.48 9.96
N PHE A 151 -6.38 10.23 10.19
CA PHE A 151 -6.66 9.50 11.43
C PHE A 151 -5.39 8.80 11.90
N ASP A 152 -5.37 8.38 13.17
CA ASP A 152 -4.24 7.71 13.81
C ASP A 152 -2.90 8.37 13.45
N GLY A 153 -1.87 7.61 13.06
CA GLY A 153 -0.54 8.11 12.70
C GLY A 153 -0.50 8.97 11.43
N TYR A 154 -1.51 8.90 10.55
CA TYR A 154 -1.55 9.75 9.35
C TYR A 154 -1.68 11.24 9.66
N LYS A 155 -2.20 11.60 10.84
CA LYS A 155 -2.24 13.00 11.31
C LYS A 155 -0.86 13.63 11.41
N LEU A 156 0.16 12.80 11.64
CA LEU A 156 1.56 13.24 11.78
C LEU A 156 2.25 13.44 10.41
N LEU A 157 1.63 12.93 9.34
CA LEU A 157 2.19 12.90 7.98
C LEU A 157 1.36 13.70 6.97
N ALA A 158 0.26 14.33 7.38
CA ALA A 158 -0.75 14.91 6.48
C ALA A 158 -0.19 15.94 5.48
N ASP A 159 0.88 16.66 5.85
CA ASP A 159 1.51 17.68 4.99
C ASP A 159 2.64 17.12 4.10
N LYS A 160 3.03 15.87 4.30
CA LYS A 160 4.19 15.26 3.62
C LYS A 160 3.80 14.41 2.41
N HIS A 161 2.66 13.75 2.48
CA HIS A 161 2.19 12.82 1.46
C HIS A 161 0.99 13.35 0.71
N LYS A 162 0.83 12.93 -0.55
CA LYS A 162 -0.30 13.28 -1.40
C LYS A 162 -0.85 12.04 -2.09
N PRO A 163 -2.15 12.01 -2.42
CA PRO A 163 -2.71 10.94 -3.22
C PRO A 163 -1.97 10.76 -4.55
N ILE A 164 -1.59 9.54 -4.86
CA ILE A 164 -0.97 9.20 -6.15
C ILE A 164 -2.08 9.05 -7.17
N THR A 165 -1.97 9.74 -8.31
CA THR A 165 -2.98 9.75 -9.36
C THR A 165 -2.37 9.54 -10.73
N GLU A 166 -3.17 8.99 -11.64
CA GLU A 166 -2.90 8.86 -13.07
C GLU A 166 -4.11 9.33 -13.88
N ASP A 167 -3.88 9.89 -15.04
CA ASP A 167 -4.92 10.49 -15.88
C ASP A 167 -5.33 9.63 -17.09
N SER A 168 -4.67 8.50 -17.31
CA SER A 168 -4.92 7.61 -18.45
C SER A 168 -6.27 6.91 -18.40
N CYS A 169 -6.91 6.86 -17.24
CA CYS A 169 -8.24 6.28 -17.03
C CYS A 169 -8.35 4.77 -17.34
N ASP A 170 -7.28 4.10 -17.73
CA ASP A 170 -7.25 2.72 -18.22
C ASP A 170 -6.69 1.72 -17.18
N VAL A 171 -6.50 0.47 -17.59
CA VAL A 171 -5.91 -0.56 -16.72
C VAL A 171 -4.48 -0.21 -16.34
N LEU A 172 -3.69 0.35 -17.27
CA LEU A 172 -2.32 0.77 -17.00
C LEU A 172 -2.27 1.84 -15.91
N GLY A 173 -3.07 2.91 -16.03
CA GLY A 173 -3.12 3.97 -15.02
C GLY A 173 -3.48 3.44 -13.63
N ARG A 174 -4.45 2.55 -13.53
CA ARG A 174 -4.79 1.91 -12.25
C ARG A 174 -3.66 1.02 -11.71
N THR A 175 -2.86 0.44 -12.58
CA THR A 175 -1.68 -0.34 -12.21
C THR A 175 -0.56 0.57 -11.72
N LEU A 176 -0.27 1.66 -12.44
CA LEU A 176 0.74 2.65 -12.06
C LEU A 176 0.41 3.32 -10.72
N VAL A 177 -0.86 3.65 -10.46
CA VAL A 177 -1.30 4.12 -9.14
C VAL A 177 -0.94 3.12 -8.03
N ARG A 178 -1.22 1.82 -8.22
CA ARG A 178 -0.87 0.80 -7.22
C ARG A 178 0.64 0.66 -7.01
N ILE A 179 1.41 0.76 -8.09
CA ILE A 179 2.88 0.73 -8.00
C ILE A 179 3.37 1.91 -7.16
N GLY A 180 2.94 3.12 -7.49
CA GLY A 180 3.30 4.31 -6.71
C GLY A 180 2.88 4.19 -5.25
N GLU A 181 1.69 3.66 -5.00
CA GLU A 181 1.18 3.44 -3.64
C GLU A 181 1.93 2.37 -2.85
N VAL A 182 2.57 1.39 -3.51
CA VAL A 182 3.50 0.45 -2.83
C VAL A 182 4.72 1.20 -2.31
N PHE A 183 5.32 2.06 -3.12
CA PHE A 183 6.46 2.86 -2.68
C PHE A 183 6.08 3.87 -1.59
N ASP A 184 4.95 4.56 -1.75
CA ASP A 184 4.38 5.47 -0.74
C ASP A 184 4.13 4.76 0.60
N SER A 185 3.59 3.53 0.58
CA SER A 185 3.41 2.73 1.80
C SER A 185 4.72 2.42 2.51
N ILE A 186 5.78 2.12 1.76
CA ILE A 186 7.11 1.89 2.31
C ILE A 186 7.64 3.17 2.96
N ASP A 187 7.54 4.32 2.26
CA ASP A 187 7.98 5.62 2.77
C ASP A 187 7.22 6.00 4.05
N ILE A 188 5.90 5.83 4.06
CA ILE A 188 5.05 6.08 5.24
C ILE A 188 5.49 5.23 6.44
N ILE A 189 5.72 3.93 6.23
CA ILE A 189 6.17 3.06 7.33
C ILE A 189 7.54 3.53 7.85
N GLU A 190 8.49 3.81 6.95
CA GLU A 190 9.84 4.28 7.33
C GLU A 190 9.77 5.59 8.12
N GLU A 191 8.96 6.57 7.68
CA GLU A 191 8.78 7.83 8.39
C GLU A 191 8.12 7.65 9.77
N LEU A 192 7.11 6.77 9.87
CA LEU A 192 6.48 6.46 11.16
C LEU A 192 7.45 5.78 12.14
N LEU A 193 8.39 4.97 11.63
CA LEU A 193 9.43 4.33 12.43
C LEU A 193 10.52 5.31 12.90
N ASP A 194 10.69 6.45 12.20
CA ASP A 194 11.66 7.49 12.58
C ASP A 194 11.16 8.42 13.68
N MET A 195 9.87 8.32 14.02
CA MET A 195 9.28 9.20 15.03
C MET A 195 9.70 8.78 16.43
N GLU A 196 10.15 9.76 17.22
CA GLU A 196 10.31 9.59 18.66
C GLU A 196 8.93 9.54 19.32
N LEU A 197 8.52 8.34 19.73
CA LEU A 197 7.22 8.14 20.37
C LEU A 197 7.37 7.95 21.88
N PRO A 198 6.48 8.56 22.68
CA PRO A 198 6.45 8.30 24.11
C PRO A 198 6.24 6.80 24.39
N LYS A 199 6.87 6.32 25.46
CA LYS A 199 6.73 4.93 25.92
C LYS A 199 5.34 4.65 26.45
#